data_3db0bacd08be6c8d08115a8a4e62682a
#
_entry.id   3db0bacd08be6c8d08115a8a4e62682a
#
_cell.length_a   1.000
_cell.length_b   1.000
_cell.length_c   1.000
_cell.angle_alpha   90.00
_cell.angle_beta   90.00
_cell.angle_gamma   90.00
#
_symmetry.space_group_name_H-M   'P 1'
#
loop_
_entity.id
_entity.type
_entity.pdbx_description
1 polymer ?
#
loop_
_entity_poly.entity_id
_entity_poly.type
_entity_poly.pdbx_seq_one_letter_code
_entity_poly.pdbx_strand_id
1 'polypeptide(L)'
;MAHRDFLARITVRLSAHEFPAPAKINLFLAVTGRRPDGYHDLLSVAAPLLWGDTLEVEPRDSGFSVESDNTEMPTGPSNLVIRAASAFALETGWTGGARVVLKKRIPMGAGLGGASSDATSAIVALNEAAGAPLDPAGVLRVAARVGSDCALFLSKAPVVMRGRGERVEALPKEAYRRIRGMRVLLFKPGFGVPTPWAYARMAADAPRGYVTPGRAEAMLSAWLAKEGAPAEDLLFNSMEKPVFSKFAALPALLEALCSRFGLSGRMSGSGSTCFLLLHEAMDAAPIESAIREAWGKTAFVVETRIA
;
A
#
# COMPACT_ATOMS: atom_id res chain seq x y z
N MET A 1 22.43 -20.55 13.84
CA MET A 1 21.52 -20.52 14.99
C MET A 1 20.92 -19.15 15.27
N ALA A 2 21.52 -18.05 14.86
CA ALA A 2 21.03 -16.68 15.16
C ALA A 2 19.84 -16.16 14.29
N HIS A 3 19.42 -16.88 13.26
CA HIS A 3 18.40 -16.41 12.31
C HIS A 3 16.95 -16.78 12.69
N ARG A 4 16.76 -17.72 13.64
CA ARG A 4 15.43 -18.10 14.14
C ARG A 4 14.89 -17.16 15.22
N ASP A 5 15.76 -16.50 15.98
CA ASP A 5 15.34 -15.66 17.11
C ASP A 5 14.90 -14.24 16.71
N PHE A 6 15.26 -13.76 15.51
CA PHE A 6 14.87 -12.42 15.05
C PHE A 6 13.40 -12.38 14.59
N LEU A 7 12.90 -13.44 13.95
CA LEU A 7 11.49 -13.54 13.54
C LEU A 7 10.53 -13.75 14.73
N ALA A 8 11.03 -14.25 15.87
CA ALA A 8 10.22 -14.48 17.06
C ALA A 8 9.88 -13.21 17.85
N ARG A 9 10.56 -12.08 17.62
CA ARG A 9 10.36 -10.84 18.38
C ARG A 9 9.35 -9.86 17.77
N ILE A 10 8.91 -10.05 16.52
CA ILE A 10 7.89 -9.22 15.86
C ILE A 10 6.58 -9.99 15.67
N THR A 11 6.46 -11.19 16.20
CA THR A 11 5.18 -11.89 16.22
C THR A 11 4.30 -11.23 17.28
N VAL A 12 3.57 -10.18 16.90
CA VAL A 12 2.33 -9.84 17.61
C VAL A 12 1.55 -11.16 17.63
N ARG A 13 1.32 -11.73 18.82
CA ARG A 13 0.44 -12.89 18.97
C ARG A 13 -0.94 -12.41 18.55
N LEU A 14 -1.29 -12.61 17.26
CA LEU A 14 -2.65 -12.47 16.80
C LEU A 14 -3.47 -13.51 17.57
N SER A 15 -4.64 -13.13 18.04
CA SER A 15 -5.63 -14.11 18.51
C SER A 15 -5.93 -15.08 17.36
N ALA A 16 -6.47 -16.26 17.64
CA ALA A 16 -6.70 -17.29 16.63
C ALA A 16 -7.62 -16.87 15.46
N HIS A 17 -8.16 -15.64 15.50
CA HIS A 17 -9.11 -15.09 14.53
C HIS A 17 -8.72 -13.71 13.97
N GLU A 18 -7.52 -13.21 14.25
CA GLU A 18 -7.05 -11.93 13.71
C GLU A 18 -6.27 -12.11 12.40
N PHE A 19 -6.67 -11.37 11.36
CA PHE A 19 -6.04 -11.35 10.06
C PHE A 19 -5.32 -10.00 9.86
N PRO A 20 -4.04 -9.98 9.51
CA PRO A 20 -3.32 -8.75 9.23
C PRO A 20 -3.76 -8.16 7.88
N ALA A 21 -3.91 -6.85 7.83
CA ALA A 21 -4.13 -6.06 6.63
C ALA A 21 -3.01 -5.01 6.50
N PRO A 22 -1.84 -5.41 5.91
CA PRO A 22 -0.64 -4.58 5.91
C PRO A 22 -0.81 -3.33 5.04
N ALA A 23 -0.14 -2.24 5.40
CA ALA A 23 0.06 -1.10 4.51
C ALA A 23 1.01 -1.46 3.36
N LYS A 24 1.06 -0.61 2.33
CA LYS A 24 2.09 -0.66 1.27
C LYS A 24 2.66 0.73 1.01
N ILE A 25 3.87 0.76 0.44
CA ILE A 25 4.41 1.95 -0.23
C ILE A 25 4.71 1.63 -1.69
N ASN A 26 4.74 2.67 -2.53
CA ASN A 26 5.26 2.55 -3.89
C ASN A 26 6.72 3.07 -3.89
N LEU A 27 7.69 2.18 -4.01
CA LEU A 27 9.09 2.54 -4.21
C LEU A 27 9.30 3.14 -5.60
N PHE A 28 8.58 2.61 -6.59
CA PHE A 28 8.52 3.11 -7.95
C PHE A 28 7.07 3.21 -8.39
N LEU A 29 6.68 4.35 -8.98
CA LEU A 29 5.36 4.53 -9.59
C LEU A 29 5.46 5.44 -10.82
N ALA A 30 5.32 4.85 -11.98
CA ALA A 30 5.21 5.55 -13.24
C ALA A 30 3.80 5.35 -13.81
N VAL A 31 3.00 6.40 -13.88
CA VAL A 31 1.73 6.39 -14.60
C VAL A 31 2.03 6.66 -16.07
N THR A 32 1.63 5.75 -16.95
CA THR A 32 2.10 5.71 -18.34
C THR A 32 1.07 6.16 -19.37
N GLY A 33 -0.19 6.29 -18.99
CA GLY A 33 -1.23 6.76 -19.88
C GLY A 33 -2.63 6.60 -19.32
N ARG A 34 -3.60 7.25 -19.99
CA ARG A 34 -5.02 7.08 -19.69
C ARG A 34 -5.62 6.03 -20.64
N ARG A 35 -6.42 5.15 -20.09
CA ARG A 35 -7.10 4.07 -20.79
C ARG A 35 -8.49 4.52 -21.28
N PRO A 36 -9.06 3.83 -22.29
CA PRO A 36 -10.43 4.10 -22.76
C PRO A 36 -11.50 3.85 -21.66
N ASP A 37 -11.22 2.95 -20.70
CA ASP A 37 -12.11 2.65 -19.56
C ASP A 37 -12.07 3.72 -18.46
N GLY A 38 -11.32 4.80 -18.65
CA GLY A 38 -11.18 5.92 -17.73
C GLY A 38 -10.11 5.73 -16.64
N TYR A 39 -9.58 4.53 -16.49
CA TYR A 39 -8.43 4.24 -15.63
C TYR A 39 -7.11 4.67 -16.27
N HIS A 40 -6.01 4.41 -15.56
CA HIS A 40 -4.66 4.70 -16.03
C HIS A 40 -3.80 3.44 -16.03
N ASP A 41 -2.98 3.31 -17.07
CA ASP A 41 -1.90 2.32 -17.06
C ASP A 41 -0.73 2.82 -16.20
N LEU A 42 -0.13 1.90 -15.48
CA LEU A 42 1.02 2.16 -14.63
C LEU A 42 2.06 1.04 -14.66
N LEU A 43 3.26 1.38 -14.27
CA LEU A 43 4.32 0.47 -13.85
C LEU A 43 4.73 0.87 -12.44
N SER A 44 4.68 -0.06 -11.50
CA SER A 44 5.02 0.22 -10.10
C SER A 44 5.78 -0.93 -9.46
N VAL A 45 6.70 -0.60 -8.55
CA VAL A 45 7.21 -1.53 -7.53
C VAL A 45 6.55 -1.15 -6.22
N ALA A 46 5.65 -2.00 -5.76
CA ALA A 46 4.91 -1.82 -4.51
C ALA A 46 5.43 -2.80 -3.45
N ALA A 47 5.65 -2.30 -2.24
CA ALA A 47 6.19 -3.06 -1.13
C ALA A 47 5.21 -3.09 0.04
N PRO A 48 4.69 -4.26 0.44
CA PRO A 48 3.98 -4.42 1.70
C PRO A 48 4.89 -4.10 2.89
N LEU A 49 4.29 -3.62 3.97
CA LEU A 49 4.97 -3.21 5.19
C LEU A 49 4.62 -4.15 6.35
N LEU A 50 5.51 -4.27 7.32
CA LEU A 50 5.26 -5.04 8.55
C LEU A 50 4.38 -4.26 9.56
N TRP A 51 3.52 -3.41 9.06
CA TRP A 51 2.58 -2.59 9.83
C TRP A 51 1.32 -2.36 9.00
N GLY A 52 0.19 -2.30 9.67
CA GLY A 52 -1.09 -2.08 9.01
C GLY A 52 -2.28 -2.21 9.94
N ASP A 53 -3.44 -2.40 9.35
CA ASP A 53 -4.69 -2.70 10.03
C ASP A 53 -4.76 -4.17 10.43
N THR A 54 -5.73 -4.53 11.25
CA THR A 54 -6.11 -5.92 11.53
C THR A 54 -7.61 -6.06 11.42
N LEU A 55 -8.06 -7.26 11.08
CA LEU A 55 -9.48 -7.58 11.09
C LEU A 55 -9.75 -8.92 11.75
N GLU A 56 -10.93 -9.01 12.35
CA GLU A 56 -11.51 -10.24 12.86
C GLU A 56 -12.76 -10.56 12.03
N VAL A 57 -12.99 -11.84 11.73
CA VAL A 57 -14.17 -12.30 11.00
C VAL A 57 -14.96 -13.24 11.88
N GLU A 58 -16.21 -12.89 12.16
CA GLU A 58 -17.18 -13.69 12.88
C GLU A 58 -18.19 -14.26 11.87
N PRO A 59 -18.21 -15.58 11.61
CA PRO A 59 -19.21 -16.19 10.74
C PRO A 59 -20.63 -15.96 11.27
N ARG A 60 -21.57 -15.81 10.33
CA ARG A 60 -23.01 -15.64 10.57
C ARG A 60 -23.79 -16.55 9.63
N ASP A 61 -25.05 -16.81 9.94
CA ASP A 61 -25.93 -17.62 9.09
C ASP A 61 -26.18 -16.93 7.74
N SER A 62 -26.22 -15.59 7.72
CA SER A 62 -26.43 -14.80 6.51
C SER A 62 -26.02 -13.34 6.69
N GLY A 63 -25.84 -12.65 5.54
CA GLY A 63 -25.54 -11.21 5.49
C GLY A 63 -24.12 -10.83 5.85
N PHE A 64 -23.71 -9.65 5.39
CA PHE A 64 -22.38 -9.11 5.65
C PHE A 64 -22.47 -7.76 6.34
N SER A 65 -21.69 -7.57 7.40
CA SER A 65 -21.53 -6.29 8.08
C SER A 65 -20.06 -6.01 8.35
N VAL A 66 -19.71 -4.71 8.40
CA VAL A 66 -18.39 -4.25 8.79
C VAL A 66 -18.54 -3.21 9.88
N GLU A 67 -17.71 -3.32 10.90
CA GLU A 67 -17.58 -2.38 11.99
C GLU A 67 -16.13 -1.95 12.14
N SER A 68 -15.89 -0.78 12.71
CA SER A 68 -14.53 -0.26 12.93
C SER A 68 -14.49 0.65 14.16
N ASP A 69 -13.32 0.72 14.77
CA ASP A 69 -12.96 1.74 15.74
C ASP A 69 -12.79 3.15 15.12
N ASN A 70 -12.71 3.25 13.79
CA ASN A 70 -12.67 4.52 13.05
C ASN A 70 -14.07 4.91 12.58
N THR A 71 -14.65 5.92 13.21
CA THR A 71 -16.02 6.42 12.94
C THR A 71 -16.18 7.11 11.57
N GLU A 72 -15.08 7.51 10.92
CA GLU A 72 -15.11 8.12 9.58
C GLU A 72 -15.19 7.05 8.46
N MET A 73 -14.95 5.78 8.79
CA MET A 73 -14.98 4.70 7.81
C MET A 73 -16.43 4.40 7.38
N PRO A 74 -16.73 4.41 6.06
CA PRO A 74 -18.06 4.00 5.61
C PRO A 74 -18.28 2.50 5.90
N THR A 75 -19.45 2.14 6.41
CA THR A 75 -19.83 0.75 6.76
C THR A 75 -20.82 0.13 5.78
N GLY A 76 -21.28 0.90 4.79
CA GLY A 76 -22.25 0.47 3.78
C GLY A 76 -21.62 -0.18 2.52
N PRO A 77 -22.40 -0.31 1.44
CA PRO A 77 -22.00 -0.99 0.20
C PRO A 77 -20.80 -0.37 -0.53
N SER A 78 -20.44 0.87 -0.21
CA SER A 78 -19.22 1.52 -0.75
C SER A 78 -17.93 1.01 -0.11
N ASN A 79 -18.01 0.35 1.05
CA ASN A 79 -16.84 -0.23 1.72
C ASN A 79 -16.31 -1.43 0.93
N LEU A 80 -15.00 -1.45 0.68
CA LEU A 80 -14.37 -2.52 -0.09
C LEU A 80 -14.46 -3.89 0.60
N VAL A 81 -14.54 -3.96 1.93
CA VAL A 81 -14.75 -5.21 2.68
C VAL A 81 -16.11 -5.80 2.37
N ILE A 82 -17.17 -4.98 2.34
CA ILE A 82 -18.53 -5.45 1.95
C ILE A 82 -18.53 -5.91 0.50
N ARG A 83 -17.88 -5.17 -0.40
CA ARG A 83 -17.75 -5.58 -1.80
C ARG A 83 -16.96 -6.87 -1.96
N ALA A 84 -15.91 -7.07 -1.16
CA ALA A 84 -15.09 -8.26 -1.12
C ALA A 84 -15.91 -9.49 -0.67
N ALA A 85 -16.68 -9.33 0.41
CA ALA A 85 -17.58 -10.38 0.91
C ALA A 85 -18.65 -10.77 -0.12
N SER A 86 -19.27 -9.77 -0.76
CA SER A 86 -20.26 -10.01 -1.83
C SER A 86 -19.64 -10.72 -3.06
N ALA A 87 -18.44 -10.30 -3.46
CA ALA A 87 -17.73 -10.93 -4.58
C ALA A 87 -17.29 -12.37 -4.26
N PHE A 88 -16.90 -12.63 -3.02
CA PHE A 88 -16.56 -13.95 -2.53
C PHE A 88 -17.79 -14.88 -2.54
N ALA A 89 -18.93 -14.43 -1.98
CA ALA A 89 -20.16 -15.20 -1.98
C ALA A 89 -20.66 -15.53 -3.40
N LEU A 90 -20.56 -14.56 -4.32
CA LEU A 90 -20.93 -14.76 -5.73
C LEU A 90 -20.03 -15.80 -6.43
N GLU A 91 -18.72 -15.78 -6.17
CA GLU A 91 -17.76 -16.71 -6.80
C GLU A 91 -17.91 -18.14 -6.25
N THR A 92 -18.22 -18.28 -4.96
CA THR A 92 -18.26 -19.59 -4.29
C THR A 92 -19.63 -20.21 -4.18
N GLY A 93 -20.70 -19.42 -4.34
CA GLY A 93 -22.05 -19.83 -3.97
C GLY A 93 -22.27 -19.94 -2.46
N TRP A 94 -21.36 -19.40 -1.64
CA TRP A 94 -21.49 -19.45 -0.18
C TRP A 94 -22.68 -18.67 0.31
N THR A 95 -23.59 -19.35 1.02
CA THR A 95 -24.82 -18.78 1.54
C THR A 95 -24.75 -18.25 2.95
N GLY A 96 -23.62 -18.48 3.62
CA GLY A 96 -23.33 -17.91 4.93
C GLY A 96 -23.10 -16.41 4.88
N GLY A 97 -22.94 -15.82 6.06
CA GLY A 97 -22.60 -14.41 6.25
C GLY A 97 -21.44 -14.21 7.20
N ALA A 98 -21.04 -12.98 7.38
CA ALA A 98 -19.99 -12.62 8.33
C ALA A 98 -20.14 -11.20 8.87
N ARG A 99 -19.75 -11.02 10.12
CA ARG A 99 -19.43 -9.72 10.73
C ARG A 99 -17.90 -9.55 10.70
N VAL A 100 -17.43 -8.48 10.10
CA VAL A 100 -16.03 -8.12 10.04
C VAL A 100 -15.77 -6.94 10.97
N VAL A 101 -14.85 -7.08 11.90
CA VAL A 101 -14.43 -6.02 12.82
C VAL A 101 -13.02 -5.56 12.43
N LEU A 102 -12.90 -4.29 12.03
CA LEU A 102 -11.65 -3.68 11.59
C LEU A 102 -11.05 -2.82 12.71
N LYS A 103 -9.79 -3.05 13.03
CA LYS A 103 -8.96 -2.16 13.85
C LYS A 103 -8.09 -1.32 12.93
N LYS A 104 -8.45 -0.05 12.73
CA LYS A 104 -7.81 0.84 11.75
C LYS A 104 -6.58 1.54 12.33
N ARG A 105 -5.46 1.36 11.66
CA ARG A 105 -4.19 2.07 11.91
C ARG A 105 -3.76 2.87 10.69
N ILE A 106 -4.05 2.38 9.48
CA ILE A 106 -3.71 3.04 8.23
C ILE A 106 -4.65 4.23 8.03
N PRO A 107 -4.13 5.47 7.94
CA PRO A 107 -4.98 6.64 7.71
C PRO A 107 -5.73 6.53 6.39
N MET A 108 -6.98 6.97 6.38
CA MET A 108 -7.80 6.96 5.16
C MET A 108 -7.25 7.93 4.12
N GLY A 109 -7.34 7.56 2.83
CA GLY A 109 -6.88 8.41 1.72
C GLY A 109 -5.39 8.76 1.78
N ALA A 110 -4.57 7.88 2.33
CA ALA A 110 -3.15 8.13 2.61
C ALA A 110 -2.17 7.68 1.51
N GLY A 111 -2.63 7.01 0.46
CA GLY A 111 -1.74 6.40 -0.55
C GLY A 111 -1.07 5.08 -0.09
N LEU A 112 -1.49 4.54 1.05
CA LEU A 112 -0.93 3.34 1.69
C LEU A 112 -1.73 2.04 1.42
N GLY A 113 -2.79 2.09 0.63
CA GLY A 113 -3.55 0.92 0.18
C GLY A 113 -4.47 0.28 1.23
N GLY A 114 -4.76 0.94 2.36
CA GLY A 114 -5.48 0.37 3.50
C GLY A 114 -6.79 -0.32 3.12
N ALA A 115 -7.71 0.35 2.42
CA ALA A 115 -8.99 -0.22 2.05
C ALA A 115 -8.88 -1.47 1.16
N SER A 116 -7.90 -1.51 0.24
CA SER A 116 -7.63 -2.69 -0.59
C SER A 116 -7.00 -3.83 0.21
N SER A 117 -6.17 -3.50 1.19
CA SER A 117 -5.59 -4.45 2.14
C SER A 117 -6.67 -5.09 3.00
N ASP A 118 -7.54 -4.28 3.61
CA ASP A 118 -8.69 -4.74 4.40
C ASP A 118 -9.58 -5.71 3.59
N ALA A 119 -9.90 -5.31 2.36
CA ALA A 119 -10.71 -6.13 1.45
C ALA A 119 -10.06 -7.47 1.12
N THR A 120 -8.76 -7.46 0.84
CA THR A 120 -8.03 -8.70 0.52
C THR A 120 -7.92 -9.61 1.73
N SER A 121 -7.62 -9.05 2.90
CA SER A 121 -7.58 -9.82 4.15
C SER A 121 -8.96 -10.39 4.51
N ALA A 122 -10.04 -9.65 4.22
CA ALA A 122 -11.41 -10.17 4.38
C ALA A 122 -11.70 -11.35 3.43
N ILE A 123 -11.25 -11.30 2.17
CA ILE A 123 -11.41 -12.44 1.23
C ILE A 123 -10.68 -13.68 1.77
N VAL A 124 -9.45 -13.52 2.26
CA VAL A 124 -8.67 -14.63 2.82
C VAL A 124 -9.36 -15.22 4.05
N ALA A 125 -9.82 -14.36 4.97
CA ALA A 125 -10.49 -14.77 6.19
C ALA A 125 -11.85 -15.46 5.91
N LEU A 126 -12.63 -14.92 4.96
CA LEU A 126 -13.90 -15.55 4.52
C LEU A 126 -13.67 -16.89 3.84
N ASN A 127 -12.61 -17.01 3.03
CA ASN A 127 -12.25 -18.28 2.40
C ASN A 127 -11.91 -19.34 3.45
N GLU A 128 -11.17 -18.97 4.48
CA GLU A 128 -10.87 -19.86 5.61
C GLU A 128 -12.15 -20.24 6.39
N ALA A 129 -12.97 -19.26 6.74
CA ALA A 129 -14.22 -19.46 7.47
C ALA A 129 -15.24 -20.36 6.71
N ALA A 130 -15.24 -20.30 5.38
CA ALA A 130 -16.10 -21.10 4.51
C ALA A 130 -15.53 -22.51 4.20
N GLY A 131 -14.42 -22.91 4.84
CA GLY A 131 -13.77 -24.20 4.60
C GLY A 131 -12.85 -24.22 3.36
N ALA A 132 -12.30 -23.07 2.96
CA ALA A 132 -11.35 -22.88 1.87
C ALA A 132 -11.87 -23.35 0.48
N PRO A 133 -13.05 -22.90 0.03
CA PRO A 133 -13.62 -23.32 -1.26
C PRO A 133 -12.82 -22.77 -2.46
N LEU A 134 -12.01 -21.72 -2.28
CA LEU A 134 -11.17 -21.14 -3.34
C LEU A 134 -9.73 -21.57 -3.17
N ASP A 135 -9.11 -21.99 -4.26
CA ASP A 135 -7.67 -22.11 -4.40
C ASP A 135 -7.01 -20.70 -4.50
N PRO A 136 -5.68 -20.57 -4.45
CA PRO A 136 -5.00 -19.27 -4.58
C PRO A 136 -5.36 -18.50 -5.84
N ALA A 137 -5.61 -19.18 -6.97
CA ALA A 137 -6.03 -18.51 -8.21
C ALA A 137 -7.46 -17.97 -8.11
N GLY A 138 -8.36 -18.67 -7.42
CA GLY A 138 -9.71 -18.20 -7.12
C GLY A 138 -9.72 -16.97 -6.23
N VAL A 139 -8.92 -16.98 -5.16
CA VAL A 139 -8.75 -15.82 -4.27
C VAL A 139 -8.23 -14.61 -5.06
N LEU A 140 -7.25 -14.81 -5.93
CA LEU A 140 -6.71 -13.74 -6.80
C LEU A 140 -7.77 -13.18 -7.75
N ARG A 141 -8.60 -14.04 -8.36
CA ARG A 141 -9.71 -13.57 -9.23
C ARG A 141 -10.70 -12.71 -8.48
N VAL A 142 -11.09 -13.12 -7.27
CA VAL A 142 -12.00 -12.31 -6.43
C VAL A 142 -11.37 -10.99 -6.06
N ALA A 143 -10.12 -10.98 -5.59
CA ALA A 143 -9.40 -9.77 -5.21
C ALA A 143 -9.31 -8.77 -6.38
N ALA A 144 -8.96 -9.23 -7.59
CA ALA A 144 -8.84 -8.39 -8.78
C ALA A 144 -10.16 -7.73 -9.23
N ARG A 145 -11.30 -8.35 -8.93
CA ARG A 145 -12.64 -7.77 -9.18
C ARG A 145 -13.00 -6.66 -8.20
N VAL A 146 -12.49 -6.73 -6.97
CA VAL A 146 -12.81 -5.79 -5.89
C VAL A 146 -12.08 -4.46 -6.08
N GLY A 147 -10.78 -4.50 -6.38
CA GLY A 147 -9.99 -3.30 -6.56
C GLY A 147 -8.63 -3.57 -7.20
N SER A 148 -8.07 -2.56 -7.87
CA SER A 148 -6.80 -2.67 -8.61
C SER A 148 -5.62 -3.06 -7.72
N ASP A 149 -5.58 -2.54 -6.48
CA ASP A 149 -4.48 -2.82 -5.54
C ASP A 149 -4.71 -4.09 -4.70
N CYS A 150 -5.91 -4.73 -4.78
CA CYS A 150 -6.21 -5.88 -3.91
C CYS A 150 -5.28 -7.06 -4.18
N ALA A 151 -4.97 -7.34 -5.43
CA ALA A 151 -4.10 -8.47 -5.82
C ALA A 151 -2.69 -8.38 -5.20
N LEU A 152 -2.16 -7.16 -5.01
CA LEU A 152 -0.87 -6.90 -4.36
C LEU A 152 -0.79 -7.54 -2.97
N PHE A 153 -1.85 -7.43 -2.17
CA PHE A 153 -1.85 -7.84 -0.77
C PHE A 153 -1.95 -9.36 -0.56
N LEU A 154 -2.13 -10.12 -1.63
CA LEU A 154 -1.96 -11.58 -1.60
C LEU A 154 -0.47 -11.97 -1.61
N SER A 155 0.41 -11.05 -2.01
CA SER A 155 1.86 -11.24 -1.88
C SER A 155 2.34 -10.75 -0.51
N LYS A 156 3.20 -11.55 0.10
CA LYS A 156 3.89 -11.17 1.36
C LYS A 156 5.23 -10.47 1.11
N ALA A 157 5.52 -10.15 -0.15
CA ALA A 157 6.78 -9.56 -0.59
C ALA A 157 6.52 -8.47 -1.63
N PRO A 158 7.47 -7.56 -1.87
CA PRO A 158 7.40 -6.57 -2.92
C PRO A 158 7.13 -7.17 -4.30
N VAL A 159 6.33 -6.47 -5.07
CA VAL A 159 5.85 -6.89 -6.40
C VAL A 159 6.05 -5.81 -7.44
N VAL A 160 6.11 -6.23 -8.69
CA VAL A 160 5.97 -5.37 -9.86
C VAL A 160 4.51 -5.39 -10.30
N MET A 161 3.90 -4.23 -10.42
CA MET A 161 2.50 -4.07 -10.84
C MET A 161 2.45 -3.41 -12.22
N ARG A 162 1.61 -3.91 -13.12
CA ARG A 162 1.34 -3.35 -14.46
C ARG A 162 -0.15 -3.24 -14.72
N GLY A 163 -0.52 -2.64 -15.86
CA GLY A 163 -1.90 -2.36 -16.19
C GLY A 163 -2.47 -1.28 -15.29
N ARG A 164 -3.64 -1.49 -14.70
CA ARG A 164 -4.23 -0.62 -13.67
C ARG A 164 -3.68 -0.89 -12.27
N GLY A 165 -2.75 -1.87 -12.14
CA GLY A 165 -2.27 -2.46 -10.90
C GLY A 165 -2.72 -3.93 -10.71
N GLU A 166 -3.58 -4.45 -11.57
CA GLU A 166 -4.14 -5.80 -11.49
C GLU A 166 -3.16 -6.91 -11.92
N ARG A 167 -2.18 -6.58 -12.75
CA ARG A 167 -1.14 -7.52 -13.17
C ARG A 167 0.03 -7.44 -12.22
N VAL A 168 0.10 -8.43 -11.34
CA VAL A 168 1.06 -8.47 -10.22
C VAL A 168 2.05 -9.62 -10.45
N GLU A 169 3.33 -9.29 -10.43
CA GLU A 169 4.43 -10.23 -10.58
C GLU A 169 5.38 -10.08 -9.38
N ALA A 170 5.92 -11.19 -8.89
CA ALA A 170 6.92 -11.13 -7.83
C ALA A 170 8.15 -10.34 -8.29
N LEU A 171 8.68 -9.49 -7.41
CA LEU A 171 9.96 -8.86 -7.68
C LEU A 171 11.06 -9.93 -7.77
N PRO A 172 12.00 -9.86 -8.74
CA PRO A 172 13.09 -10.82 -8.82
C PRO A 172 13.84 -10.98 -7.50
N LYS A 173 14.20 -12.22 -7.15
CA LYS A 173 14.73 -12.59 -5.83
C LYS A 173 15.93 -11.74 -5.39
N GLU A 174 16.84 -11.41 -6.31
CA GLU A 174 18.02 -10.60 -6.01
C GLU A 174 17.63 -9.14 -5.75
N ALA A 175 16.67 -8.60 -6.49
CA ALA A 175 16.12 -7.27 -6.26
C ALA A 175 15.36 -7.18 -4.91
N TYR A 176 14.57 -8.22 -4.59
CA TYR A 176 13.88 -8.33 -3.30
C TYR A 176 14.86 -8.30 -2.12
N ARG A 177 15.98 -9.02 -2.19
CA ARG A 177 17.00 -9.05 -1.13
C ARG A 177 17.57 -7.67 -0.81
N ARG A 178 17.60 -6.76 -1.78
CA ARG A 178 18.12 -5.39 -1.62
C ARG A 178 17.21 -4.47 -0.82
N ILE A 179 15.91 -4.80 -0.77
CA ILE A 179 14.90 -3.92 -0.14
C ILE A 179 14.20 -4.56 1.06
N ARG A 180 14.27 -5.89 1.20
CA ARG A 180 13.64 -6.62 2.30
C ARG A 180 14.16 -6.17 3.66
N GLY A 181 13.26 -5.94 4.58
CA GLY A 181 13.57 -5.57 5.96
C GLY A 181 14.06 -4.13 6.12
N MET A 182 14.17 -3.35 5.03
CA MET A 182 14.56 -1.94 5.13
C MET A 182 13.61 -1.17 6.04
N ARG A 183 14.18 -0.33 6.90
CA ARG A 183 13.43 0.56 7.78
C ARG A 183 12.82 1.69 6.97
N VAL A 184 11.55 1.97 7.25
CA VAL A 184 10.77 3.01 6.58
C VAL A 184 10.11 3.89 7.64
N LEU A 185 10.28 5.19 7.54
CA LEU A 185 9.51 6.16 8.32
C LEU A 185 8.40 6.72 7.45
N LEU A 186 7.16 6.41 7.80
CA LEU A 186 5.95 6.96 7.18
C LEU A 186 5.56 8.24 7.89
N PHE A 187 5.17 9.28 7.14
CA PHE A 187 4.64 10.51 7.72
C PHE A 187 3.61 11.16 6.82
N LYS A 188 2.57 11.73 7.43
CA LYS A 188 1.44 12.30 6.71
C LYS A 188 0.93 13.56 7.44
N PRO A 189 0.62 14.65 6.69
CA PRO A 189 -0.06 15.81 7.26
C PRO A 189 -1.52 15.51 7.60
N GLY A 190 -2.17 16.42 8.31
CA GLY A 190 -3.58 16.32 8.68
C GLY A 190 -4.57 16.27 7.49
N PHE A 191 -4.12 16.53 6.26
CA PHE A 191 -4.96 16.48 5.07
C PHE A 191 -4.70 15.23 4.21
N GLY A 192 -5.68 14.88 3.36
CA GLY A 192 -5.55 13.85 2.32
C GLY A 192 -5.47 14.47 0.92
N VAL A 193 -5.01 13.67 -0.05
CA VAL A 193 -5.07 13.99 -1.49
C VAL A 193 -6.12 13.09 -2.13
N PRO A 194 -7.22 13.66 -2.68
CA PRO A 194 -8.20 12.83 -3.38
C PRO A 194 -7.57 12.18 -4.62
N THR A 195 -7.48 10.86 -4.63
CA THR A 195 -6.88 10.09 -5.73
C THR A 195 -7.48 10.43 -7.10
N PRO A 196 -8.83 10.55 -7.25
CA PRO A 196 -9.41 10.93 -8.55
C PRO A 196 -8.94 12.31 -9.02
N TRP A 197 -8.76 13.26 -8.10
CA TRP A 197 -8.26 14.59 -8.45
C TRP A 197 -6.81 14.52 -8.96
N ALA A 198 -5.94 13.76 -8.30
CA ALA A 198 -4.55 13.63 -8.69
C ALA A 198 -4.41 13.04 -10.11
N TYR A 199 -5.16 11.99 -10.43
CA TYR A 199 -5.22 11.42 -11.77
C TYR A 199 -5.84 12.36 -12.81
N ALA A 200 -6.90 13.07 -12.47
CA ALA A 200 -7.51 14.07 -13.35
C ALA A 200 -6.53 15.20 -13.67
N ARG A 201 -5.76 15.67 -12.68
CA ARG A 201 -4.75 16.69 -12.87
C ARG A 201 -3.61 16.22 -13.79
N MET A 202 -3.19 14.96 -13.63
CA MET A 202 -2.20 14.33 -14.51
C MET A 202 -2.71 14.22 -15.96
N ALA A 203 -3.96 13.80 -16.13
CA ALA A 203 -4.60 13.70 -17.44
C ALA A 203 -4.75 15.06 -18.14
N ALA A 204 -4.97 16.13 -17.38
CA ALA A 204 -5.07 17.49 -17.91
C ALA A 204 -3.72 18.03 -18.47
N ASP A 205 -2.59 17.44 -18.06
CA ASP A 205 -1.26 17.78 -18.60
C ASP A 205 -0.76 16.75 -19.65
N ALA A 206 -1.67 15.95 -20.21
CA ALA A 206 -1.32 14.96 -21.23
C ALA A 206 -0.78 15.62 -22.52
N PRO A 207 0.21 15.00 -23.20
CA PRO A 207 0.93 13.78 -22.82
C PRO A 207 2.07 14.00 -21.82
N ARG A 208 2.43 15.24 -21.49
CA ARG A 208 3.57 15.61 -20.62
C ARG A 208 3.38 15.18 -19.16
N GLY A 209 2.14 14.94 -18.74
CA GLY A 209 1.82 14.42 -17.42
C GLY A 209 2.23 12.96 -17.22
N TYR A 210 2.45 12.21 -18.29
CA TYR A 210 2.75 10.78 -18.25
C TYR A 210 4.21 10.45 -18.52
N VAL A 211 4.67 9.35 -17.96
CA VAL A 211 5.93 8.70 -18.34
C VAL A 211 5.63 7.75 -19.51
N THR A 212 6.41 7.79 -20.58
CA THR A 212 6.18 6.81 -21.66
C THR A 212 6.42 5.39 -21.18
N PRO A 213 5.65 4.38 -21.66
CA PRO A 213 5.84 2.99 -21.22
C PRO A 213 7.27 2.49 -21.36
N GLY A 214 7.92 2.78 -22.52
CA GLY A 214 9.31 2.40 -22.76
C GLY A 214 10.29 3.03 -21.77
N ARG A 215 10.10 4.29 -21.38
CA ARG A 215 10.93 4.95 -20.37
C ARG A 215 10.72 4.34 -18.99
N ALA A 216 9.47 4.06 -18.60
CA ALA A 216 9.18 3.45 -17.31
C ALA A 216 9.85 2.06 -17.20
N GLU A 217 9.70 1.22 -18.22
CA GLU A 217 10.35 -0.11 -18.26
C GLU A 217 11.88 0.01 -18.27
N ALA A 218 12.45 0.97 -19.03
CA ALA A 218 13.90 1.18 -19.04
C ALA A 218 14.45 1.58 -17.66
N MET A 219 13.73 2.46 -16.92
CA MET A 219 14.12 2.87 -15.55
C MET A 219 14.13 1.67 -14.60
N LEU A 220 13.06 0.87 -14.60
CA LEU A 220 12.98 -0.32 -13.74
C LEU A 220 14.04 -1.34 -14.13
N SER A 221 14.19 -1.64 -15.44
CA SER A 221 15.15 -2.61 -15.95
C SER A 221 16.59 -2.23 -15.62
N ALA A 222 16.93 -0.93 -15.71
CA ALA A 222 18.27 -0.43 -15.35
C ALA A 222 18.60 -0.71 -13.88
N TRP A 223 17.63 -0.47 -12.97
CA TRP A 223 17.82 -0.79 -11.55
C TRP A 223 17.91 -2.30 -11.30
N LEU A 224 17.07 -3.10 -11.97
CA LEU A 224 17.10 -4.56 -11.84
C LEU A 224 18.43 -5.16 -12.31
N ALA A 225 18.97 -4.66 -13.42
CA ALA A 225 20.20 -5.17 -14.03
C ALA A 225 21.48 -4.77 -13.27
N LYS A 226 21.44 -3.68 -12.50
CA LYS A 226 22.61 -3.18 -11.74
C LYS A 226 22.74 -3.98 -10.44
N GLU A 227 23.71 -4.89 -10.39
CA GLU A 227 24.00 -5.65 -9.19
C GLU A 227 24.35 -4.71 -8.01
N GLY A 228 23.80 -5.00 -6.84
CA GLY A 228 24.02 -4.20 -5.64
C GLY A 228 23.46 -2.78 -5.68
N ALA A 229 22.64 -2.41 -6.71
CA ALA A 229 22.01 -1.09 -6.74
C ALA A 229 21.22 -0.82 -5.47
N PRO A 230 21.44 0.33 -4.79
CA PRO A 230 20.70 0.68 -3.59
C PRO A 230 19.20 0.89 -3.91
N ALA A 231 18.35 0.75 -2.89
CA ALA A 231 16.91 0.96 -3.04
C ALA A 231 16.57 2.41 -3.43
N GLU A 232 17.38 3.34 -3.01
CA GLU A 232 17.27 4.77 -3.30
C GLU A 232 17.28 5.07 -4.81
N ASP A 233 18.07 4.31 -5.59
CA ASP A 233 18.11 4.44 -7.05
C ASP A 233 16.80 4.03 -7.74
N LEU A 234 15.93 3.26 -7.05
CA LEU A 234 14.61 2.87 -7.54
C LEU A 234 13.55 3.95 -7.31
N LEU A 235 13.77 4.85 -6.33
CA LEU A 235 12.73 5.76 -5.85
C LEU A 235 12.25 6.73 -6.94
N PHE A 236 11.01 6.56 -7.37
CA PHE A 236 10.37 7.41 -8.37
C PHE A 236 8.85 7.42 -8.19
N ASN A 237 8.22 8.60 -8.29
CA ASN A 237 6.76 8.70 -8.31
C ASN A 237 6.32 9.84 -9.25
N SER A 238 5.77 9.48 -10.42
CA SER A 238 5.29 10.45 -11.39
C SER A 238 4.09 11.29 -10.91
N MET A 239 3.37 10.84 -9.87
CA MET A 239 2.26 11.59 -9.28
C MET A 239 2.72 12.74 -8.37
N GLU A 240 4.00 12.78 -7.97
CA GLU A 240 4.53 13.89 -7.19
C GLU A 240 4.36 15.23 -7.92
N LYS A 241 4.68 15.31 -9.21
CA LYS A 241 4.58 16.56 -9.99
C LYS A 241 3.19 17.21 -9.89
N PRO A 242 2.07 16.54 -10.22
CA PRO A 242 0.74 17.16 -10.12
C PRO A 242 0.31 17.41 -8.66
N VAL A 243 0.68 16.55 -7.71
CA VAL A 243 0.30 16.70 -6.31
C VAL A 243 1.08 17.84 -5.66
N PHE A 244 2.40 17.87 -5.81
CA PHE A 244 3.27 18.86 -5.20
C PHE A 244 3.02 20.28 -5.73
N SER A 245 2.54 20.41 -6.97
CA SER A 245 2.14 21.72 -7.52
C SER A 245 0.99 22.39 -6.75
N LYS A 246 0.16 21.61 -6.07
CA LYS A 246 -0.96 22.12 -5.26
C LYS A 246 -0.68 22.05 -3.76
N PHE A 247 -0.05 20.99 -3.31
CA PHE A 247 0.18 20.68 -1.90
C PHE A 247 1.65 20.93 -1.54
N ALA A 248 2.09 22.19 -1.62
CA ALA A 248 3.50 22.58 -1.47
C ALA A 248 4.13 22.20 -0.10
N ALA A 249 3.32 21.98 0.92
CA ALA A 249 3.79 21.50 2.22
C ALA A 249 4.43 20.10 2.16
N LEU A 250 4.06 19.27 1.16
CA LEU A 250 4.62 17.92 0.99
C LEU A 250 6.08 17.98 0.52
N PRO A 251 6.41 18.58 -0.66
CA PRO A 251 7.78 18.66 -1.09
C PRO A 251 8.66 19.47 -0.15
N ALA A 252 8.15 20.58 0.42
CA ALA A 252 8.93 21.41 1.31
C ALA A 252 9.48 20.65 2.52
N LEU A 253 8.64 19.85 3.20
CA LEU A 253 9.11 19.05 4.33
C LEU A 253 9.97 17.87 3.85
N LEU A 254 9.54 17.16 2.80
CA LEU A 254 10.28 16.00 2.27
C LEU A 254 11.72 16.38 1.87
N GLU A 255 11.88 17.47 1.12
CA GLU A 255 13.19 17.99 0.69
C GLU A 255 14.04 18.45 1.89
N ALA A 256 13.43 19.14 2.85
CA ALA A 256 14.10 19.56 4.07
C ALA A 256 14.65 18.39 4.89
N LEU A 257 13.82 17.31 5.06
CA LEU A 257 14.24 16.11 5.76
C LEU A 257 15.32 15.34 5.00
N CYS A 258 15.15 15.15 3.69
CA CYS A 258 16.16 14.48 2.86
C CYS A 258 17.51 15.22 2.93
N SER A 259 17.50 16.54 2.81
CA SER A 259 18.73 17.35 2.88
C SER A 259 19.36 17.37 4.27
N ARG A 260 18.53 17.56 5.33
CA ARG A 260 19.05 17.66 6.72
C ARG A 260 19.65 16.36 7.24
N PHE A 261 19.05 15.22 6.87
CA PHE A 261 19.43 13.91 7.43
C PHE A 261 20.14 13.00 6.43
N GLY A 262 20.40 13.47 5.19
CA GLY A 262 21.08 12.67 4.16
C GLY A 262 20.27 11.45 3.73
N LEU A 263 18.93 11.55 3.71
CA LEU A 263 18.01 10.45 3.42
C LEU A 263 17.36 10.59 2.05
N SER A 264 16.83 9.47 1.57
CA SER A 264 16.02 9.44 0.36
C SER A 264 14.57 9.08 0.71
N GLY A 265 13.64 9.75 0.06
CA GLY A 265 12.21 9.51 0.29
C GLY A 265 11.33 9.97 -0.87
N ARG A 266 10.08 9.57 -0.83
CA ARG A 266 9.06 9.88 -1.85
C ARG A 266 7.66 9.93 -1.22
N MET A 267 6.72 10.44 -1.98
CA MET A 267 5.30 10.29 -1.69
C MET A 267 4.84 8.88 -2.11
N SER A 268 4.05 8.21 -1.29
CA SER A 268 3.46 6.91 -1.63
C SER A 268 2.16 7.07 -2.41
N GLY A 269 2.06 6.42 -3.57
CA GLY A 269 0.86 6.47 -4.40
C GLY A 269 0.48 7.90 -4.81
N SER A 270 -0.79 8.24 -4.65
CA SER A 270 -1.32 9.60 -4.85
C SER A 270 -1.16 10.52 -3.62
N GLY A 271 -0.53 10.05 -2.57
CA GLY A 271 -0.36 10.77 -1.31
C GLY A 271 -1.58 10.70 -0.41
N SER A 272 -1.55 11.47 0.68
CA SER A 272 -0.56 12.47 1.09
C SER A 272 0.60 11.91 1.92
N THR A 273 0.66 10.60 2.20
CA THR A 273 1.77 10.02 2.95
C THR A 273 3.05 10.12 2.14
N CYS A 274 4.09 10.65 2.79
CA CYS A 274 5.47 10.52 2.35
C CYS A 274 6.19 9.46 3.19
N PHE A 275 7.30 8.95 2.67
CA PHE A 275 8.14 8.03 3.41
C PHE A 275 9.62 8.36 3.21
N LEU A 276 10.44 8.00 4.18
CA LEU A 276 11.90 8.01 4.11
C LEU A 276 12.42 6.59 4.28
N LEU A 277 13.45 6.23 3.53
CA LEU A 277 14.24 5.02 3.80
C LEU A 277 15.28 5.36 4.86
N LEU A 278 15.28 4.61 5.96
CA LEU A 278 16.21 4.84 7.08
C LEU A 278 17.36 3.83 7.03
N HIS A 279 18.57 4.31 7.33
CA HIS A 279 19.70 3.42 7.60
C HIS A 279 19.48 2.64 8.90
N GLU A 280 20.04 1.42 8.99
CA GLU A 280 19.77 0.51 10.11
C GLU A 280 20.13 1.11 11.48
N ALA A 281 21.24 1.82 11.58
CA ALA A 281 21.72 2.43 12.82
C ALA A 281 21.16 3.85 13.10
N MET A 282 20.27 4.38 12.22
CA MET A 282 19.78 5.75 12.37
C MET A 282 18.76 5.87 13.48
N ASP A 283 18.91 6.86 14.36
CA ASP A 283 17.88 7.28 15.29
C ASP A 283 16.78 8.07 14.57
N ALA A 284 15.55 7.60 14.63
CA ALA A 284 14.41 8.25 13.99
C ALA A 284 13.85 9.44 14.82
N ALA A 285 14.15 9.52 16.11
CA ALA A 285 13.55 10.52 16.99
C ALA A 285 13.81 11.99 16.57
N PRO A 286 15.01 12.40 16.09
CA PRO A 286 15.22 13.74 15.57
C PRO A 286 14.41 14.04 14.30
N ILE A 287 14.17 13.03 13.46
CA ILE A 287 13.38 13.16 12.23
C ILE A 287 11.91 13.31 12.58
N GLU A 288 11.40 12.48 13.48
CA GLU A 288 10.03 12.59 13.99
C GLU A 288 9.76 13.94 14.65
N SER A 289 10.72 14.45 15.44
CA SER A 289 10.63 15.78 16.04
C SER A 289 10.48 16.87 14.97
N ALA A 290 11.31 16.84 13.93
CA ALA A 290 11.25 17.80 12.83
C ALA A 290 9.92 17.73 12.06
N ILE A 291 9.37 16.53 11.86
CA ILE A 291 8.04 16.36 11.24
C ILE A 291 6.94 16.98 12.10
N ARG A 292 6.96 16.71 13.41
CA ARG A 292 5.96 17.25 14.35
C ARG A 292 6.10 18.74 14.56
N GLU A 293 7.30 19.28 14.45
CA GLU A 293 7.54 20.74 14.46
C GLU A 293 6.93 21.40 13.22
N ALA A 294 7.09 20.81 12.03
CA ALA A 294 6.60 21.36 10.77
C ALA A 294 5.08 21.20 10.57
N TRP A 295 4.51 20.03 10.91
CA TRP A 295 3.11 19.69 10.62
C TRP A 295 2.23 19.57 11.84
N GLY A 296 2.75 19.87 13.04
CA GLY A 296 2.04 19.80 14.31
C GLY A 296 2.11 18.43 14.98
N LYS A 297 1.77 18.42 16.27
CA LYS A 297 1.88 17.22 17.13
C LYS A 297 0.97 16.07 16.69
N THR A 298 -0.09 16.37 15.95
CA THR A 298 -1.07 15.39 15.45
C THR A 298 -0.68 14.81 14.08
N ALA A 299 0.46 15.22 13.52
CA ALA A 299 0.97 14.61 12.30
C ALA A 299 1.15 13.09 12.50
N PHE A 300 0.66 12.32 11.54
CA PHE A 300 0.87 10.88 11.55
C PHE A 300 2.34 10.58 11.26
N VAL A 301 2.98 9.83 12.13
CA VAL A 301 4.36 9.37 11.96
C VAL A 301 4.46 7.94 12.51
N VAL A 302 4.96 7.02 11.71
CA VAL A 302 5.14 5.60 12.07
C VAL A 302 6.41 5.06 11.43
N GLU A 303 7.25 4.43 12.23
CA GLU A 303 8.35 3.62 11.73
C GLU A 303 7.89 2.18 11.52
N THR A 304 8.33 1.58 10.42
CA THR A 304 8.05 0.18 10.06
C THR A 304 9.17 -0.38 9.20
N ARG A 305 8.95 -1.58 8.63
CA ARG A 305 9.89 -2.22 7.70
C ARG A 305 9.15 -2.77 6.47
N ILE A 306 9.89 -2.88 5.37
CA ILE A 306 9.44 -3.61 4.18
C ILE A 306 9.39 -5.11 4.51
N ALA A 307 8.30 -5.77 4.15
CA ALA A 307 8.06 -7.19 4.39
C ALA A 307 8.99 -8.12 3.58
#